data_5955164423bbfb7343cc086c04189a15
#
_entry.id   5955164423bbfb7343cc086c04189a15
#
_cell.length_a   1.000
_cell.length_b   1.000
_cell.length_c   1.000
_cell.angle_alpha   90.00
_cell.angle_beta   90.00
_cell.angle_gamma   90.00
#
_symmetry.space_group_name_H-M   'P 1'
#
loop_
_entity.id
_entity.type
_entity.pdbx_description
1 polymer ?
#
loop_
_entity_poly.entity_id
_entity_poly.type
_entity_poly.pdbx_seq_one_letter_code
_entity_poly.pdbx_strand_id
1 'polypeptide(L)'
;MRVFITGASGWIGTALTRELVANGHHVTGLARSQDSAEKIRALGATAVLGDMLDHDLVVSEASKADATAHLAFTLDFDEFDVTIDNEVALLEKIGIALAGSGKAFIAASGTPILEGRVATEADRLDPAGPAGARVRTADAVLALSGRGIRSALVRMPRSVHGAGDRNGLIAALVGLDRQLGSAAYVGDGQNRWPAVHISDAARLFLLAIEKAPAGSSLHAVGEEGVPLRQVAEAISAKTGLPATAVDPTLLGVFGALLGGDQPASASVTRELVGWAPSGPTLLEDIEAGYYTD
;
A
#
# COMPACT_ATOMS: atom_id res chain seq x y z
N MET A 1 4.33 20.23 -9.98
CA MET A 1 4.84 20.34 -8.59
C MET A 1 6.14 19.56 -8.44
N ARG A 2 6.95 19.89 -7.45
CA ARG A 2 8.07 19.05 -6.99
C ARG A 2 7.51 18.07 -5.94
N VAL A 3 7.68 16.79 -6.18
CA VAL A 3 7.17 15.73 -5.28
C VAL A 3 8.35 14.90 -4.76
N PHE A 4 8.47 14.81 -3.44
CA PHE A 4 9.45 13.91 -2.80
C PHE A 4 8.78 12.59 -2.44
N ILE A 5 9.44 11.46 -2.74
CA ILE A 5 8.91 10.11 -2.48
C ILE A 5 9.92 9.30 -1.67
N THR A 6 9.54 8.87 -0.48
CA THR A 6 10.25 7.78 0.19
C THR A 6 9.69 6.44 -0.31
N GLY A 7 10.57 5.44 -0.50
CA GLY A 7 10.15 4.15 -1.08
C GLY A 7 9.88 4.19 -2.59
N ALA A 8 10.45 5.17 -3.32
CA ALA A 8 10.24 5.39 -4.75
C ALA A 8 10.62 4.21 -5.65
N SER A 9 11.56 3.34 -5.22
CA SER A 9 11.98 2.14 -5.96
C SER A 9 11.17 0.88 -5.62
N GLY A 10 10.22 0.97 -4.68
CA GLY A 10 9.31 -0.12 -4.30
C GLY A 10 8.17 -0.32 -5.31
N TRP A 11 7.30 -1.30 -5.07
CA TRP A 11 6.19 -1.65 -5.95
C TRP A 11 5.27 -0.44 -6.23
N ILE A 12 4.67 0.13 -5.19
CA ILE A 12 3.79 1.29 -5.31
C ILE A 12 4.58 2.54 -5.73
N GLY A 13 5.77 2.74 -5.15
CA GLY A 13 6.62 3.91 -5.43
C GLY A 13 7.03 4.03 -6.88
N THR A 14 7.37 2.91 -7.53
CA THR A 14 7.70 2.86 -8.97
C THR A 14 6.50 3.26 -9.83
N ALA A 15 5.31 2.74 -9.52
CA ALA A 15 4.09 3.06 -10.25
C ALA A 15 3.71 4.54 -10.05
N LEU A 16 3.77 5.04 -8.81
CA LEU A 16 3.50 6.44 -8.51
C LEU A 16 4.52 7.39 -9.17
N THR A 17 5.81 7.03 -9.14
CA THR A 17 6.84 7.85 -9.81
C THR A 17 6.54 7.99 -11.29
N ARG A 18 6.20 6.88 -11.96
CA ARG A 18 5.83 6.89 -13.39
C ARG A 18 4.57 7.73 -13.64
N GLU A 19 3.55 7.58 -12.82
CA GLU A 19 2.28 8.33 -12.93
C GLU A 19 2.52 9.84 -12.74
N LEU A 20 3.31 10.25 -11.75
CA LEU A 20 3.64 11.65 -11.49
C LEU A 20 4.45 12.28 -12.63
N VAL A 21 5.49 11.58 -13.12
CA VAL A 21 6.31 12.08 -14.23
C VAL A 21 5.47 12.22 -15.50
N ALA A 22 4.60 11.25 -15.79
CA ALA A 22 3.69 11.31 -16.94
C ALA A 22 2.69 12.48 -16.86
N ASN A 23 2.35 12.91 -15.65
CA ASN A 23 1.48 14.08 -15.41
C ASN A 23 2.28 15.40 -15.21
N GLY A 24 3.57 15.44 -15.59
CA GLY A 24 4.38 16.66 -15.61
C GLY A 24 4.90 17.13 -14.24
N HIS A 25 4.92 16.27 -13.23
CA HIS A 25 5.53 16.56 -11.95
C HIS A 25 7.04 16.28 -11.96
N HIS A 26 7.81 17.04 -11.18
CA HIS A 26 9.22 16.78 -10.93
C HIS A 26 9.36 15.91 -9.69
N VAL A 27 9.81 14.67 -9.86
CA VAL A 27 9.90 13.70 -8.77
C VAL A 27 11.33 13.59 -8.27
N THR A 28 11.51 13.62 -6.95
CA THR A 28 12.75 13.25 -6.25
C THR A 28 12.45 12.03 -5.39
N GLY A 29 13.14 10.91 -5.62
CA GLY A 29 12.97 9.67 -4.87
C GLY A 29 14.14 9.40 -3.94
N LEU A 30 13.87 8.97 -2.70
CA LEU A 30 14.86 8.47 -1.77
C LEU A 30 15.30 7.06 -2.17
N ALA A 31 16.59 6.82 -2.26
CA ALA A 31 17.19 5.54 -2.66
C ALA A 31 18.23 5.07 -1.65
N ARG A 32 18.09 3.84 -1.13
CA ARG A 32 19.06 3.25 -0.17
C ARG A 32 20.32 2.69 -0.83
N SER A 33 20.29 2.49 -2.15
CA SER A 33 21.41 1.93 -2.90
C SER A 33 21.54 2.56 -4.29
N GLN A 34 22.68 2.37 -4.94
CA GLN A 34 22.87 2.83 -6.33
C GLN A 34 21.87 2.15 -7.29
N ASP A 35 21.61 0.84 -7.13
CA ASP A 35 20.62 0.12 -7.94
C ASP A 35 19.21 0.73 -7.81
N SER A 36 18.81 1.10 -6.58
CA SER A 36 17.55 1.80 -6.34
C SER A 36 17.54 3.19 -6.98
N ALA A 37 18.67 3.90 -6.92
CA ALA A 37 18.80 5.21 -7.54
C ALA A 37 18.73 5.13 -9.07
N GLU A 38 19.33 4.12 -9.67
CA GLU A 38 19.26 3.87 -11.13
C GLU A 38 17.84 3.54 -11.59
N LYS A 39 17.11 2.70 -10.82
CA LYS A 39 15.69 2.43 -11.08
C LYS A 39 14.85 3.70 -11.08
N ILE A 40 15.06 4.58 -10.10
CA ILE A 40 14.34 5.86 -9.99
C ILE A 40 14.67 6.76 -11.19
N ARG A 41 15.96 6.88 -11.55
CA ARG A 41 16.38 7.70 -12.70
C ARG A 41 15.83 7.18 -14.02
N ALA A 42 15.74 5.86 -14.18
CA ALA A 42 15.17 5.24 -15.39
C ALA A 42 13.67 5.58 -15.58
N LEU A 43 12.99 6.02 -14.52
CA LEU A 43 11.61 6.52 -14.59
C LEU A 43 11.51 8.01 -14.94
N GLY A 44 12.63 8.70 -15.18
CA GLY A 44 12.64 10.15 -15.43
C GLY A 44 12.66 11.00 -14.17
N ALA A 45 12.91 10.42 -13.00
CA ALA A 45 12.97 11.11 -11.72
C ALA A 45 14.41 11.36 -11.25
N THR A 46 14.59 12.29 -10.32
CA THR A 46 15.85 12.50 -9.58
C THR A 46 15.94 11.51 -8.43
N ALA A 47 17.13 10.99 -8.15
CA ALA A 47 17.36 10.13 -7.00
C ALA A 47 18.31 10.79 -5.99
N VAL A 48 17.94 10.76 -4.71
CA VAL A 48 18.78 11.15 -3.58
C VAL A 48 19.16 9.89 -2.82
N LEU A 49 20.48 9.66 -2.64
CA LEU A 49 20.99 8.54 -1.85
C LEU A 49 20.85 8.85 -0.35
N GLY A 50 20.27 7.92 0.39
CA GLY A 50 20.09 7.99 1.82
C GLY A 50 19.10 6.95 2.32
N ASP A 51 19.01 6.85 3.64
CA ASP A 51 18.07 5.97 4.33
C ASP A 51 16.95 6.77 4.99
N MET A 52 15.81 6.14 5.22
CA MET A 52 14.68 6.74 5.94
C MET A 52 15.05 7.06 7.41
N LEU A 53 16.03 6.36 7.97
CA LEU A 53 16.56 6.62 9.31
C LEU A 53 17.41 7.89 9.39
N ASP A 54 17.89 8.41 8.25
CA ASP A 54 18.48 9.76 8.20
C ASP A 54 17.35 10.79 8.15
N HIS A 55 16.77 11.04 9.32
CA HIS A 55 15.63 11.95 9.47
C HIS A 55 15.93 13.36 8.95
N ASP A 56 17.17 13.86 9.12
CA ASP A 56 17.53 15.22 8.73
C ASP A 56 17.56 15.34 7.19
N LEU A 57 18.05 14.31 6.49
CA LEU A 57 17.97 14.23 5.03
C LEU A 57 16.51 14.19 4.57
N VAL A 58 15.68 13.31 5.14
CA VAL A 58 14.28 13.16 4.74
C VAL A 58 13.50 14.46 4.97
N VAL A 59 13.68 15.11 6.11
CA VAL A 59 13.06 16.40 6.44
C VAL A 59 13.53 17.50 5.48
N SER A 60 14.83 17.53 5.15
CA SER A 60 15.40 18.49 4.19
C SER A 60 14.76 18.34 2.81
N GLU A 61 14.65 17.10 2.29
CA GLU A 61 14.04 16.85 0.97
C GLU A 61 12.53 17.14 0.96
N ALA A 62 11.80 16.77 2.01
CA ALA A 62 10.37 17.11 2.17
C ALA A 62 10.17 18.64 2.22
N SER A 63 11.09 19.36 2.86
CA SER A 63 11.02 20.84 2.94
C SER A 63 11.25 21.53 1.59
N LYS A 64 12.07 20.95 0.70
CA LYS A 64 12.32 21.45 -0.66
C LYS A 64 11.18 21.15 -1.62
N ALA A 65 10.41 20.09 -1.36
CA ALA A 65 9.30 19.65 -2.20
C ALA A 65 8.03 20.49 -1.96
N ASP A 66 7.10 20.43 -2.91
CA ASP A 66 5.76 21.00 -2.79
C ASP A 66 4.78 20.00 -2.19
N ALA A 67 5.10 18.71 -2.32
CA ALA A 67 4.37 17.58 -1.74
C ALA A 67 5.31 16.40 -1.40
N THR A 68 4.93 15.58 -0.42
CA THR A 68 5.65 14.36 -0.05
C THR A 68 4.72 13.16 -0.09
N ALA A 69 5.15 12.07 -0.75
CA ALA A 69 4.54 10.76 -0.65
C ALA A 69 5.44 9.83 0.20
N HIS A 70 4.94 9.43 1.35
CA HIS A 70 5.67 8.56 2.29
C HIS A 70 5.21 7.11 2.12
N LEU A 71 6.00 6.34 1.33
CA LEU A 71 5.69 4.95 0.97
C LEU A 71 6.73 3.96 1.51
N ALA A 72 7.84 4.46 2.05
CA ALA A 72 8.87 3.59 2.62
C ALA A 72 8.34 2.95 3.89
N PHE A 73 8.41 1.64 3.93
CA PHE A 73 8.14 0.84 5.11
C PHE A 73 9.00 -0.44 5.04
N THR A 74 9.61 -0.79 6.15
CA THR A 74 10.33 -2.06 6.30
C THR A 74 9.50 -2.97 7.19
N LEU A 75 9.06 -4.09 6.65
CA LEU A 75 8.37 -5.11 7.42
C LEU A 75 9.44 -6.04 8.01
N ASP A 76 9.87 -5.73 9.22
CA ASP A 76 10.69 -6.57 10.07
C ASP A 76 9.87 -6.92 11.30
N PHE A 77 9.48 -8.18 11.43
CA PHE A 77 8.63 -8.61 12.52
C PHE A 77 9.39 -8.66 13.86
N ASP A 78 10.71 -8.83 13.83
CA ASP A 78 11.54 -8.90 15.04
C ASP A 78 11.83 -7.50 15.60
N GLU A 79 11.85 -6.46 14.74
CA GLU A 79 12.09 -5.06 15.13
C GLU A 79 10.89 -4.16 14.82
N PHE A 80 9.67 -4.70 14.79
CA PHE A 80 8.48 -3.98 14.34
C PHE A 80 8.20 -2.71 15.14
N ASP A 81 8.26 -2.79 16.49
CA ASP A 81 8.03 -1.63 17.36
C ASP A 81 9.11 -0.55 17.19
N VAL A 82 10.39 -0.95 17.02
CA VAL A 82 11.50 -0.03 16.77
C VAL A 82 11.29 0.70 15.42
N THR A 83 10.83 -0.01 14.40
CA THR A 83 10.51 0.58 13.10
C THR A 83 9.39 1.62 13.22
N ILE A 84 8.34 1.32 13.98
CA ILE A 84 7.24 2.25 14.24
C ILE A 84 7.70 3.47 15.04
N ASP A 85 8.52 3.29 16.07
CA ASP A 85 9.06 4.39 16.87
C ASP A 85 9.90 5.36 16.03
N ASN A 86 10.74 4.82 15.17
CA ASN A 86 11.53 5.62 14.22
C ASN A 86 10.65 6.39 13.23
N GLU A 87 9.61 5.75 12.69
CA GLU A 87 8.66 6.40 11.77
C GLU A 87 7.90 7.53 12.46
N VAL A 88 7.40 7.32 13.70
CA VAL A 88 6.72 8.35 14.49
C VAL A 88 7.67 9.53 14.79
N ALA A 89 8.93 9.27 15.16
CA ALA A 89 9.92 10.30 15.41
C ALA A 89 10.23 11.13 14.13
N LEU A 90 10.29 10.48 12.97
CA LEU A 90 10.43 11.17 11.68
C LEU A 90 9.22 12.06 11.40
N LEU A 91 7.99 11.55 11.61
CA LEU A 91 6.74 12.30 11.40
C LEU A 91 6.65 13.53 12.31
N GLU A 92 7.13 13.45 13.54
CA GLU A 92 7.24 14.61 14.43
C GLU A 92 8.16 15.69 13.87
N LYS A 93 9.37 15.33 13.42
CA LYS A 93 10.31 16.26 12.80
C LYS A 93 9.72 16.90 11.53
N ILE A 94 9.05 16.11 10.68
CA ILE A 94 8.32 16.62 9.50
C ILE A 94 7.22 17.60 9.92
N GLY A 95 6.46 17.27 10.97
CA GLY A 95 5.40 18.12 11.50
C GLY A 95 5.91 19.48 12.00
N ILE A 96 7.14 19.53 12.53
CA ILE A 96 7.80 20.78 12.93
C ILE A 96 8.27 21.57 11.69
N ALA A 97 8.96 20.90 10.77
CA ALA A 97 9.59 21.54 9.62
C ALA A 97 8.58 22.09 8.58
N LEU A 98 7.44 21.42 8.43
CA LEU A 98 6.41 21.80 7.47
C LEU A 98 5.22 22.55 8.09
N ALA A 99 5.26 22.89 9.37
CA ALA A 99 4.16 23.59 10.06
C ALA A 99 3.72 24.85 9.31
N GLY A 100 2.40 25.00 9.11
CA GLY A 100 1.80 26.16 8.43
C GLY A 100 2.05 26.24 6.93
N SER A 101 2.71 25.27 6.32
CA SER A 101 3.11 25.35 4.91
C SER A 101 1.97 25.05 3.93
N GLY A 102 0.90 24.39 4.35
CA GLY A 102 -0.16 23.88 3.47
C GLY A 102 0.30 22.77 2.50
N LYS A 103 1.54 22.31 2.57
CA LYS A 103 2.09 21.28 1.69
C LYS A 103 1.39 19.94 1.90
N ALA A 104 1.26 19.17 0.82
CA ALA A 104 0.70 17.83 0.90
C ALA A 104 1.70 16.85 1.54
N PHE A 105 1.23 16.03 2.47
CA PHE A 105 1.96 14.89 3.02
C PHE A 105 1.06 13.66 2.99
N ILE A 106 1.28 12.77 2.03
CA ILE A 106 0.45 11.60 1.79
C ILE A 106 1.22 10.35 2.19
N ALA A 107 0.69 9.58 3.13
CA ALA A 107 1.34 8.35 3.59
C ALA A 107 0.52 7.10 3.26
N ALA A 108 1.23 6.01 2.97
CA ALA A 108 0.64 4.69 2.80
C ALA A 108 0.25 4.08 4.17
N SER A 109 -0.91 3.44 4.21
CA SER A 109 -1.39 2.65 5.35
C SER A 109 -2.14 1.43 4.84
N GLY A 110 -2.77 0.64 5.70
CA GLY A 110 -3.64 -0.48 5.32
C GLY A 110 -5.10 -0.19 5.58
N THR A 111 -6.01 -0.88 4.84
CA THR A 111 -7.44 -0.87 5.16
C THR A 111 -7.68 -1.56 6.52
N PRO A 112 -8.61 -1.05 7.34
CA PRO A 112 -9.03 -1.73 8.57
C PRO A 112 -9.60 -3.12 8.27
N ILE A 113 -9.43 -4.02 9.23
CA ILE A 113 -10.08 -5.33 9.23
C ILE A 113 -11.20 -5.27 10.26
N LEU A 114 -12.43 -5.50 9.81
CA LEU A 114 -13.61 -5.45 10.67
C LEU A 114 -14.41 -6.73 10.50
N GLU A 115 -14.63 -7.41 11.60
CA GLU A 115 -15.41 -8.64 11.59
C GLU A 115 -16.88 -8.36 11.24
N GLY A 116 -17.42 -9.15 10.30
CA GLY A 116 -18.84 -9.16 9.93
C GLY A 116 -19.34 -7.96 9.13
N ARG A 117 -18.49 -7.01 8.73
CA ARG A 117 -18.90 -5.89 7.88
C ARG A 117 -17.81 -5.35 6.97
N VAL A 118 -18.21 -4.62 5.95
CA VAL A 118 -17.32 -3.89 5.05
C VAL A 118 -16.67 -2.71 5.79
N ALA A 119 -15.34 -2.59 5.73
CA ALA A 119 -14.61 -1.44 6.25
C ALA A 119 -14.80 -0.22 5.34
N THR A 120 -14.92 0.95 5.95
CA THR A 120 -15.06 2.25 5.26
C THR A 120 -13.94 3.20 5.66
N GLU A 121 -13.82 4.32 4.98
CA GLU A 121 -12.81 5.34 5.28
C GLU A 121 -12.95 5.96 6.67
N ALA A 122 -14.14 5.92 7.26
CA ALA A 122 -14.42 6.40 8.62
C ALA A 122 -13.88 5.45 9.71
N ASP A 123 -13.60 4.20 9.35
CA ASP A 123 -13.14 3.21 10.31
C ASP A 123 -11.65 3.39 10.63
N ARG A 124 -11.26 2.99 11.84
CA ARG A 124 -9.86 3.03 12.30
C ARG A 124 -9.26 1.64 12.30
N LEU A 125 -7.93 1.58 12.21
CA LEU A 125 -7.20 0.35 12.46
C LEU A 125 -7.43 -0.10 13.92
N ASP A 126 -7.53 -1.41 14.13
CA ASP A 126 -7.62 -1.97 15.48
C ASP A 126 -6.22 -1.98 16.13
N PRO A 127 -6.02 -1.27 17.26
CA PRO A 127 -4.74 -1.28 17.97
C PRO A 127 -4.39 -2.65 18.58
N ALA A 128 -5.35 -3.54 18.78
CA ALA A 128 -5.13 -4.90 19.25
C ALA A 128 -4.92 -5.91 18.11
N GLY A 129 -5.13 -5.49 16.86
CA GLY A 129 -4.98 -6.35 15.68
C GLY A 129 -3.52 -6.61 15.29
N PRO A 130 -3.28 -7.49 14.33
CA PRO A 130 -1.92 -7.86 13.87
C PRO A 130 -1.07 -6.69 13.38
N ALA A 131 -1.71 -5.62 12.91
CA ALA A 131 -1.06 -4.38 12.48
C ALA A 131 -1.27 -3.23 13.48
N GLY A 132 -1.58 -3.54 14.74
CA GLY A 132 -1.97 -2.55 15.75
C GLY A 132 -0.95 -1.45 16.00
N ALA A 133 0.34 -1.76 15.98
CA ALA A 133 1.39 -0.76 16.10
C ALA A 133 1.33 0.31 14.98
N ARG A 134 0.83 -0.02 13.78
CA ARG A 134 0.63 0.93 12.67
C ARG A 134 -0.44 2.01 12.96
N VAL A 135 -1.26 1.83 13.99
CA VAL A 135 -2.19 2.88 14.45
C VAL A 135 -1.43 4.12 14.84
N ARG A 136 -0.26 3.98 15.50
CA ARG A 136 0.57 5.10 15.96
C ARG A 136 1.07 5.96 14.79
N THR A 137 1.56 5.35 13.72
CA THR A 137 2.01 6.08 12.53
C THR A 137 0.83 6.70 11.78
N ALA A 138 -0.30 5.98 11.66
CA ALA A 138 -1.51 6.52 11.04
C ALA A 138 -2.03 7.76 11.79
N ASP A 139 -2.11 7.69 13.12
CA ASP A 139 -2.54 8.82 13.96
C ASP A 139 -1.56 9.99 13.88
N ALA A 140 -0.25 9.74 13.86
CA ALA A 140 0.77 10.76 13.68
C ALA A 140 0.63 11.50 12.34
N VAL A 141 0.40 10.78 11.25
CA VAL A 141 0.15 11.39 9.92
C VAL A 141 -1.11 12.25 9.94
N LEU A 142 -2.22 11.74 10.47
CA LEU A 142 -3.48 12.50 10.52
C LEU A 142 -3.36 13.74 11.40
N ALA A 143 -2.59 13.67 12.51
CA ALA A 143 -2.35 14.79 13.41
C ALA A 143 -1.56 15.95 12.77
N LEU A 144 -0.80 15.70 11.69
CA LEU A 144 -0.10 16.75 10.93
C LEU A 144 -1.07 17.81 10.38
N SER A 145 -2.34 17.45 10.14
CA SER A 145 -3.39 18.38 9.70
C SER A 145 -3.61 19.52 10.69
N GLY A 146 -3.54 19.24 12.00
CA GLY A 146 -3.63 20.24 13.06
C GLY A 146 -2.43 21.23 13.09
N ARG A 147 -1.35 20.90 12.37
CA ARG A 147 -0.17 21.78 12.21
C ARG A 147 -0.19 22.57 10.90
N GLY A 148 -1.30 22.60 10.17
CA GLY A 148 -1.44 23.29 8.89
C GLY A 148 -0.69 22.61 7.74
N ILE A 149 -0.53 21.28 7.79
CA ILE A 149 -0.02 20.44 6.73
C ILE A 149 -1.23 19.69 6.12
N ARG A 150 -1.32 19.61 4.81
CA ARG A 150 -2.37 18.88 4.12
C ARG A 150 -2.03 17.39 4.09
N SER A 151 -2.10 16.77 5.28
CA SER A 151 -1.80 15.35 5.45
C SER A 151 -3.00 14.47 5.16
N ALA A 152 -2.77 13.30 4.55
CA ALA A 152 -3.78 12.27 4.35
C ALA A 152 -3.15 10.88 4.32
N LEU A 153 -3.97 9.86 4.59
CA LEU A 153 -3.62 8.45 4.43
C LEU A 153 -4.22 7.90 3.14
N VAL A 154 -3.46 7.12 2.39
CA VAL A 154 -3.97 6.20 1.37
C VAL A 154 -3.83 4.79 1.92
N ARG A 155 -4.97 4.18 2.23
CA ARG A 155 -5.04 2.85 2.82
C ARG A 155 -5.14 1.81 1.72
N MET A 156 -4.13 0.96 1.65
CA MET A 156 -4.00 -0.09 0.66
C MET A 156 -4.81 -1.32 1.06
N PRO A 157 -5.46 -2.02 0.10
CA PRO A 157 -6.09 -3.31 0.35
C PRO A 157 -5.05 -4.42 0.54
N ARG A 158 -5.51 -5.63 0.82
CA ARG A 158 -4.63 -6.81 0.95
C ARG A 158 -3.89 -7.11 -0.34
N SER A 159 -4.56 -6.97 -1.49
CA SER A 159 -3.98 -7.25 -2.79
C SER A 159 -3.79 -5.97 -3.59
N VAL A 160 -2.53 -5.57 -3.80
CA VAL A 160 -2.13 -4.55 -4.76
C VAL A 160 -1.44 -5.26 -5.91
N HIS A 161 -2.21 -5.58 -6.95
CA HIS A 161 -1.82 -6.52 -7.99
C HIS A 161 -1.45 -5.84 -9.31
N GLY A 162 -0.87 -6.62 -10.22
CA GLY A 162 -0.48 -6.16 -11.56
C GLY A 162 0.73 -6.90 -12.11
N ALA A 163 1.02 -6.67 -13.38
CA ALA A 163 2.18 -7.25 -14.06
C ALA A 163 3.49 -6.87 -13.37
N GLY A 164 4.29 -7.87 -13.00
CA GLY A 164 5.59 -7.68 -12.34
C GLY A 164 5.55 -7.63 -10.81
N ASP A 165 4.40 -7.85 -10.18
CA ASP A 165 4.31 -8.08 -8.74
C ASP A 165 4.93 -9.44 -8.38
N ARG A 166 6.11 -9.39 -7.75
CA ARG A 166 6.87 -10.60 -7.33
C ARG A 166 6.89 -10.81 -5.82
N ASN A 167 6.48 -9.81 -5.05
CA ASN A 167 6.61 -9.79 -3.59
C ASN A 167 5.29 -9.49 -2.87
N GLY A 168 4.19 -9.32 -3.60
CA GLY A 168 2.86 -9.12 -3.03
C GLY A 168 2.27 -10.40 -2.47
N LEU A 169 1.14 -10.26 -1.78
CA LEU A 169 0.48 -11.38 -1.12
C LEU A 169 0.02 -12.47 -2.11
N ILE A 170 -0.37 -12.10 -3.32
CA ILE A 170 -0.77 -13.09 -4.34
C ILE A 170 0.44 -13.90 -4.83
N ALA A 171 1.57 -13.24 -5.08
CA ALA A 171 2.81 -13.93 -5.44
C ALA A 171 3.27 -14.89 -4.33
N ALA A 172 3.18 -14.46 -3.06
CA ALA A 172 3.51 -15.28 -1.91
C ALA A 172 2.54 -16.47 -1.76
N LEU A 173 1.25 -16.26 -1.99
CA LEU A 173 0.24 -17.33 -1.97
C LEU A 173 0.52 -18.38 -3.04
N VAL A 174 0.80 -17.96 -4.28
CA VAL A 174 1.17 -18.91 -5.37
C VAL A 174 2.45 -19.69 -5.01
N GLY A 175 3.43 -19.05 -4.38
CA GLY A 175 4.63 -19.72 -3.88
C GLY A 175 4.31 -20.79 -2.83
N LEU A 176 3.41 -20.48 -1.89
CA LEU A 176 2.93 -21.42 -0.87
C LEU A 176 2.13 -22.57 -1.50
N ASP A 177 1.23 -22.27 -2.44
CA ASP A 177 0.43 -23.26 -3.15
C ASP A 177 1.28 -24.30 -3.88
N ARG A 178 2.38 -23.86 -4.49
CA ARG A 178 3.37 -24.78 -5.11
C ARG A 178 4.04 -25.70 -4.09
N GLN A 179 4.32 -25.23 -2.88
CA GLN A 179 4.89 -26.04 -1.81
C GLN A 179 3.88 -27.05 -1.25
N LEU A 180 2.61 -26.66 -1.15
CA LEU A 180 1.53 -27.51 -0.68
C LEU A 180 1.04 -28.51 -1.74
N GLY A 181 1.31 -28.26 -3.02
CA GLY A 181 0.78 -29.04 -4.13
C GLY A 181 -0.73 -28.79 -4.38
N SER A 182 -1.27 -27.70 -3.88
CA SER A 182 -2.67 -27.30 -4.07
C SER A 182 -2.84 -25.79 -3.99
N ALA A 183 -3.77 -25.23 -4.79
CA ALA A 183 -4.23 -23.86 -4.64
C ALA A 183 -5.18 -23.78 -3.44
N ALA A 184 -4.70 -23.19 -2.35
CA ALA A 184 -5.29 -23.32 -1.03
C ALA A 184 -6.29 -22.20 -0.70
N TYR A 185 -7.41 -22.57 -0.07
CA TYR A 185 -8.31 -21.64 0.60
C TYR A 185 -8.78 -22.22 1.94
N VAL A 186 -9.28 -21.38 2.85
CA VAL A 186 -9.71 -21.79 4.19
C VAL A 186 -11.23 -21.89 4.24
N GLY A 187 -11.76 -22.92 4.92
CA GLY A 187 -13.20 -23.13 5.09
C GLY A 187 -13.92 -23.36 3.77
N ASP A 188 -14.98 -22.61 3.51
CA ASP A 188 -15.72 -22.64 2.25
C ASP A 188 -15.14 -21.65 1.20
N GLY A 189 -14.14 -20.85 1.59
CA GLY A 189 -13.47 -19.87 0.76
C GLY A 189 -14.31 -18.65 0.39
N GLN A 190 -15.43 -18.41 1.08
CA GLN A 190 -16.30 -17.25 0.83
C GLN A 190 -15.78 -15.98 1.51
N ASN A 191 -14.78 -16.09 2.36
CA ASN A 191 -14.09 -14.95 2.94
C ASN A 191 -13.35 -14.14 1.84
N ARG A 192 -13.38 -12.83 1.96
CA ARG A 192 -13.03 -11.89 0.88
C ARG A 192 -11.82 -11.07 1.20
N TRP A 193 -11.01 -10.79 0.19
CA TRP A 193 -9.96 -9.80 0.25
C TRP A 193 -10.25 -8.64 -0.71
N PRO A 194 -10.11 -7.39 -0.25
CA PRO A 194 -10.18 -6.24 -1.13
C PRO A 194 -8.92 -6.18 -2.00
N ALA A 195 -9.08 -5.68 -3.23
CA ALA A 195 -8.00 -5.61 -4.19
C ALA A 195 -7.97 -4.28 -4.93
N VAL A 196 -6.80 -3.93 -5.48
CA VAL A 196 -6.62 -2.81 -6.39
C VAL A 196 -5.50 -3.10 -7.38
N HIS A 197 -5.72 -2.77 -8.65
CA HIS A 197 -4.64 -2.79 -9.63
C HIS A 197 -3.62 -1.67 -9.33
N ILE A 198 -2.34 -1.96 -9.54
CA ILE A 198 -1.23 -1.04 -9.21
C ILE A 198 -1.33 0.34 -9.88
N SER A 199 -1.87 0.41 -11.11
CA SER A 199 -2.07 1.69 -11.80
C SER A 199 -3.13 2.55 -11.12
N ASP A 200 -4.22 1.94 -10.64
CA ASP A 200 -5.29 2.65 -9.94
C ASP A 200 -4.83 3.12 -8.55
N ALA A 201 -4.00 2.32 -7.88
CA ALA A 201 -3.36 2.74 -6.63
C ALA A 201 -2.46 3.96 -6.85
N ALA A 202 -1.61 3.95 -7.88
CA ALA A 202 -0.74 5.07 -8.24
C ALA A 202 -1.57 6.31 -8.59
N ARG A 203 -2.66 6.15 -9.36
CA ARG A 203 -3.58 7.23 -9.71
C ARG A 203 -4.24 7.84 -8.46
N LEU A 204 -4.62 7.02 -7.48
CA LEU A 204 -5.18 7.55 -6.23
C LEU A 204 -4.14 8.36 -5.44
N PHE A 205 -2.88 7.93 -5.36
CA PHE A 205 -1.82 8.72 -4.72
C PHE A 205 -1.62 10.07 -5.42
N LEU A 206 -1.62 10.12 -6.75
CA LEU A 206 -1.56 11.38 -7.49
C LEU A 206 -2.73 12.29 -7.10
N LEU A 207 -3.96 11.78 -7.15
CA LEU A 207 -5.14 12.54 -6.76
C LEU A 207 -5.11 13.00 -5.30
N ALA A 208 -4.59 12.17 -4.41
CA ALA A 208 -4.40 12.53 -3.00
C ALA A 208 -3.41 13.68 -2.84
N ILE A 209 -2.27 13.63 -3.55
CA ILE A 209 -1.28 14.72 -3.59
C ILE A 209 -1.91 16.03 -4.06
N GLU A 210 -2.78 15.97 -5.07
CA GLU A 210 -3.41 17.16 -5.64
C GLU A 210 -4.60 17.68 -4.84
N LYS A 211 -5.47 16.80 -4.31
CA LYS A 211 -6.83 17.15 -3.91
C LYS A 211 -7.25 16.69 -2.51
N ALA A 212 -6.57 15.70 -1.88
CA ALA A 212 -7.06 15.17 -0.61
C ALA A 212 -7.20 16.27 0.45
N PRO A 213 -8.34 16.38 1.13
CA PRO A 213 -8.49 17.28 2.27
C PRO A 213 -7.54 16.89 3.42
N ALA A 214 -7.11 17.89 4.19
CA ALA A 214 -6.26 17.65 5.35
C ALA A 214 -6.97 16.76 6.38
N GLY A 215 -6.23 15.77 6.91
CA GLY A 215 -6.74 14.83 7.91
C GLY A 215 -7.61 13.71 7.35
N SER A 216 -7.71 13.56 6.01
CA SER A 216 -8.53 12.51 5.39
C SER A 216 -7.83 11.15 5.35
N SER A 217 -8.65 10.10 5.37
CA SER A 217 -8.25 8.73 5.02
C SER A 217 -8.93 8.35 3.71
N LEU A 218 -8.17 7.83 2.76
CA LEU A 218 -8.64 7.38 1.45
C LEU A 218 -8.40 5.88 1.34
N HIS A 219 -9.31 5.13 0.73
CA HIS A 219 -9.15 3.71 0.46
C HIS A 219 -8.81 3.45 -1.00
N ALA A 220 -7.66 2.83 -1.26
CA ALA A 220 -7.26 2.38 -2.59
C ALA A 220 -7.91 1.01 -2.90
N VAL A 221 -9.24 0.98 -2.93
CA VAL A 221 -10.01 -0.26 -3.12
C VAL A 221 -10.76 -0.21 -4.45
N GLY A 222 -10.24 -0.94 -5.44
CA GLY A 222 -10.87 -1.12 -6.75
C GLY A 222 -11.99 -2.15 -6.70
N GLU A 223 -11.72 -3.27 -6.01
CA GLU A 223 -12.63 -4.38 -5.77
C GLU A 223 -12.86 -4.52 -4.26
N GLU A 224 -14.10 -4.41 -3.81
CA GLU A 224 -14.44 -4.38 -2.38
C GLU A 224 -14.13 -5.69 -1.64
N GLY A 225 -14.17 -6.82 -2.36
CA GLY A 225 -13.85 -8.12 -1.78
C GLY A 225 -13.94 -9.24 -2.77
N VAL A 226 -12.80 -9.82 -3.13
CA VAL A 226 -12.69 -10.99 -4.00
C VAL A 226 -12.70 -12.26 -3.12
N PRO A 227 -13.63 -13.21 -3.32
CA PRO A 227 -13.67 -14.46 -2.56
C PRO A 227 -12.39 -15.27 -2.78
N LEU A 228 -11.76 -15.74 -1.69
CA LEU A 228 -10.48 -16.45 -1.79
C LEU A 228 -10.59 -17.79 -2.51
N ARG A 229 -11.76 -18.41 -2.52
CA ARG A 229 -12.02 -19.59 -3.35
C ARG A 229 -11.88 -19.27 -4.84
N GLN A 230 -12.38 -18.11 -5.31
CA GLN A 230 -12.24 -17.70 -6.71
C GLN A 230 -10.76 -17.43 -7.06
N VAL A 231 -10.00 -16.84 -6.14
CA VAL A 231 -8.55 -16.65 -6.29
C VAL A 231 -7.85 -18.01 -6.44
N ALA A 232 -8.15 -18.99 -5.56
CA ALA A 232 -7.60 -20.35 -5.63
C ALA A 232 -8.00 -21.06 -6.92
N GLU A 233 -9.24 -20.95 -7.37
CA GLU A 233 -9.73 -21.52 -8.62
C GLU A 233 -9.02 -20.92 -9.85
N ALA A 234 -8.78 -19.60 -9.87
CA ALA A 234 -8.02 -18.92 -10.92
C ALA A 234 -6.54 -19.39 -10.94
N ILE A 235 -5.90 -19.50 -9.77
CA ILE A 235 -4.53 -20.06 -9.65
C ILE A 235 -4.50 -21.51 -10.13
N SER A 236 -5.48 -22.31 -9.71
CA SER A 236 -5.64 -23.71 -10.13
C SER A 236 -5.70 -23.86 -11.65
N ALA A 237 -6.51 -23.03 -12.30
CA ALA A 237 -6.66 -23.05 -13.75
C ALA A 237 -5.34 -22.77 -14.50
N LYS A 238 -4.46 -21.99 -13.91
CA LYS A 238 -3.15 -21.62 -14.50
C LYS A 238 -2.04 -22.60 -14.16
N THR A 239 -2.02 -23.12 -12.94
CA THR A 239 -0.92 -23.96 -12.43
C THR A 239 -1.18 -25.45 -12.61
N GLY A 240 -2.44 -25.86 -12.81
CA GLY A 240 -2.86 -27.25 -12.77
C GLY A 240 -2.94 -27.85 -11.36
N LEU A 241 -2.64 -27.09 -10.31
CA LEU A 241 -2.80 -27.52 -8.92
C LEU A 241 -4.29 -27.59 -8.58
N PRO A 242 -4.77 -28.59 -7.82
CA PRO A 242 -6.17 -28.64 -7.43
C PRO A 242 -6.52 -27.51 -6.46
N ALA A 243 -7.65 -26.84 -6.66
CA ALA A 243 -8.19 -25.88 -5.69
C ALA A 243 -8.80 -26.66 -4.52
N THR A 244 -8.26 -26.47 -3.30
CA THR A 244 -8.61 -27.33 -2.15
C THR A 244 -8.77 -26.51 -0.88
N ALA A 245 -9.82 -26.82 -0.12
CA ALA A 245 -9.94 -26.33 1.26
C ALA A 245 -8.88 -27.00 2.14
N VAL A 246 -8.12 -26.19 2.88
CA VAL A 246 -7.05 -26.68 3.77
C VAL A 246 -7.25 -26.21 5.20
N ASP A 247 -6.68 -26.94 6.13
CA ASP A 247 -6.60 -26.50 7.52
C ASP A 247 -5.70 -25.26 7.63
N PRO A 248 -6.16 -24.16 8.22
CA PRO A 248 -5.36 -22.93 8.35
C PRO A 248 -4.03 -23.14 9.06
N THR A 249 -3.88 -24.15 9.90
CA THR A 249 -2.61 -24.47 10.59
C THR A 249 -1.50 -24.90 9.63
N LEU A 250 -1.86 -25.46 8.46
CA LEU A 250 -0.90 -25.83 7.41
C LEU A 250 -0.33 -24.62 6.66
N LEU A 251 -0.95 -23.47 6.80
CA LEU A 251 -0.59 -22.24 6.10
C LEU A 251 0.33 -21.33 6.93
N GLY A 252 0.71 -21.76 8.13
CA GLY A 252 1.56 -20.96 9.03
C GLY A 252 0.97 -19.59 9.30
N VAL A 253 1.77 -18.54 9.14
CA VAL A 253 1.34 -17.14 9.35
C VAL A 253 0.23 -16.69 8.38
N PHE A 254 0.10 -17.34 7.22
CA PHE A 254 -0.97 -17.08 6.26
C PHE A 254 -2.32 -17.65 6.70
N GLY A 255 -2.38 -18.60 7.62
CA GLY A 255 -3.63 -19.27 8.01
C GLY A 255 -4.68 -18.31 8.56
N ALA A 256 -4.29 -17.46 9.51
CA ALA A 256 -5.18 -16.44 10.07
C ALA A 256 -5.54 -15.38 9.03
N LEU A 257 -4.59 -14.98 8.17
CA LEU A 257 -4.81 -13.99 7.13
C LEU A 257 -5.80 -14.49 6.07
N LEU A 258 -5.59 -15.73 5.58
CA LEU A 258 -6.46 -16.38 4.58
C LEU A 258 -7.83 -16.78 5.14
N GLY A 259 -7.94 -16.98 6.46
CA GLY A 259 -9.23 -17.27 7.11
C GLY A 259 -10.11 -16.06 7.36
N GLY A 260 -9.56 -14.85 7.33
CA GLY A 260 -10.31 -13.63 7.68
C GLY A 260 -11.10 -13.06 6.50
N ASP A 261 -12.36 -12.67 6.74
CA ASP A 261 -13.16 -11.88 5.80
C ASP A 261 -12.83 -10.38 6.02
N GLN A 262 -12.32 -9.69 5.00
CA GLN A 262 -11.73 -8.36 5.13
C GLN A 262 -12.20 -7.37 4.05
N PRO A 263 -13.49 -7.36 3.66
CA PRO A 263 -13.96 -6.46 2.61
C PRO A 263 -13.82 -5.01 3.02
N ALA A 264 -13.53 -4.14 2.04
CA ALA A 264 -13.42 -2.71 2.26
C ALA A 264 -14.02 -1.93 1.10
N SER A 265 -14.66 -0.79 1.39
CA SER A 265 -15.22 0.10 0.38
C SER A 265 -14.32 1.31 0.14
N ALA A 266 -14.44 1.91 -1.03
CA ALA A 266 -13.81 3.17 -1.40
C ALA A 266 -14.85 4.23 -1.84
N SER A 267 -16.09 4.14 -1.36
CA SER A 267 -17.18 5.02 -1.82
C SER A 267 -16.89 6.49 -1.50
N VAL A 268 -16.44 6.78 -0.27
CA VAL A 268 -16.08 8.15 0.16
C VAL A 268 -14.85 8.65 -0.60
N THR A 269 -13.86 7.81 -0.84
CA THR A 269 -12.67 8.14 -1.63
C THR A 269 -13.05 8.59 -3.03
N ARG A 270 -13.93 7.83 -3.70
CA ARG A 270 -14.40 8.15 -5.06
C ARG A 270 -15.07 9.51 -5.12
N GLU A 271 -15.91 9.84 -4.17
CA GLU A 271 -16.58 11.13 -4.08
C GLU A 271 -15.60 12.26 -3.76
N LEU A 272 -14.69 12.03 -2.80
CA LEU A 272 -13.84 13.07 -2.23
C LEU A 272 -12.78 13.59 -3.20
N VAL A 273 -12.16 12.69 -3.98
CA VAL A 273 -11.07 13.05 -4.90
C VAL A 273 -11.37 12.75 -6.37
N GLY A 274 -12.55 12.23 -6.69
CA GLY A 274 -12.96 11.88 -8.06
C GLY A 274 -12.17 10.67 -8.60
N TRP A 275 -11.82 9.71 -7.72
CA TRP A 275 -11.08 8.53 -8.11
C TRP A 275 -12.01 7.49 -8.76
N ALA A 276 -11.64 7.00 -9.94
CA ALA A 276 -12.38 5.97 -10.67
C ALA A 276 -11.38 4.89 -11.12
N PRO A 277 -11.29 3.76 -10.40
CA PRO A 277 -10.43 2.65 -10.80
C PRO A 277 -10.94 2.05 -12.12
N SER A 278 -10.02 1.73 -13.02
CA SER A 278 -10.29 1.22 -14.37
C SER A 278 -9.28 0.15 -14.82
N GLY A 279 -8.33 -0.21 -13.97
CA GLY A 279 -7.37 -1.28 -14.23
C GLY A 279 -8.04 -2.66 -14.23
N PRO A 280 -7.32 -3.68 -14.70
CA PRO A 280 -7.77 -5.06 -14.61
C PRO A 280 -8.17 -5.48 -13.19
N THR A 281 -9.06 -6.45 -13.08
CA THR A 281 -9.40 -7.10 -11.82
C THR A 281 -8.29 -8.06 -11.38
N LEU A 282 -8.29 -8.43 -10.10
CA LEU A 282 -7.32 -9.39 -9.58
C LEU A 282 -7.39 -10.74 -10.34
N LEU A 283 -8.59 -11.22 -10.64
CA LEU A 283 -8.75 -12.49 -11.36
C LEU A 283 -8.24 -12.39 -12.80
N GLU A 284 -8.47 -11.27 -13.49
CA GLU A 284 -7.92 -11.03 -14.84
C GLU A 284 -6.38 -11.04 -14.84
N ASP A 285 -5.72 -10.47 -13.83
CA ASP A 285 -4.27 -10.51 -13.72
C ASP A 285 -3.71 -11.91 -13.43
N ILE A 286 -4.42 -12.72 -12.63
CA ILE A 286 -4.06 -14.14 -12.42
C ILE A 286 -4.25 -14.90 -13.74
N GLU A 287 -5.35 -14.69 -14.43
CA GLU A 287 -5.66 -15.31 -15.73
C GLU A 287 -4.67 -14.89 -16.82
N ALA A 288 -4.11 -13.68 -16.76
CA ALA A 288 -3.04 -13.23 -17.64
C ALA A 288 -1.69 -13.93 -17.38
N GLY A 289 -1.55 -14.69 -16.28
CA GLY A 289 -0.35 -15.46 -15.95
C GLY A 289 0.71 -14.69 -15.15
N TYR A 290 0.44 -13.48 -14.68
CA TYR A 290 1.44 -12.63 -14.01
C TYR A 290 2.04 -13.22 -12.74
N TYR A 291 1.41 -14.22 -12.14
CA TYR A 291 1.82 -14.87 -10.89
C TYR A 291 2.24 -16.33 -11.06
N THR A 292 1.98 -16.93 -12.22
CA THR A 292 2.05 -18.38 -12.40
C THR A 292 3.11 -18.84 -13.39
N ASP A 293 3.67 -17.92 -14.15
CA ASP A 293 4.76 -18.17 -15.12
C ASP A 293 6.14 -18.26 -14.48
#